data_427c17e921697e37d704a3601601bf58
#
_entry.id   427c17e921697e37d704a3601601bf58
#
_cell.length_a   1.000
_cell.length_b   1.000
_cell.length_c   1.000
_cell.angle_alpha   90.00
_cell.angle_beta   90.00
_cell.angle_gamma   90.00
#
_symmetry.space_group_name_H-M   'P 1'
#
loop_
_entity.id
_entity.type
_entity.pdbx_description
1 polymer ?
#
loop_
_entity_poly.entity_id
_entity_poly.type
_entity_poly.pdbx_seq_one_letter_code
_entity_poly.pdbx_strand_id
1 'polypeptide(L)'
;MRKSTVLEIDDVIFYLLIIVRWLIGKKFLPLYLFLILHSMPTQHSKEEKCAAFGRFLDVLDELRLKCPWDRKQTNESLRANTIEETYELCEAITNNDPVSIKKELGDVLLHIAFYAKIGEEKNLYDIADVCDVLCEKLIYRHPHVFGTAQVSTSGQVEQNWEALKLKEKGGNKTVLAGVPTALPALIKACRIQEKARNVGFDWEVREDVWEKVREEIAEFEAAAKDSDEGEREAEFGDLLFSLINAARLYKINPENALERTNQKFIRRFNYVEAAAKEQGRNLKEMTLDEMDHLWDEAKEKGL
;
A
#
# COMPACT_ATOMS: atom_id res chain seq x y z
N MET A 1 -11.41 -4.29 41.13
CA MET A 1 -10.82 -3.41 40.15
C MET A 1 -9.28 -3.52 40.25
N ARG A 2 -8.65 -4.35 39.40
CA ARG A 2 -7.18 -4.42 39.30
C ARG A 2 -6.74 -3.48 38.21
N LYS A 3 -6.00 -2.43 38.56
CA LYS A 3 -5.29 -1.58 37.60
C LYS A 3 -4.13 -2.41 37.05
N SER A 4 -4.19 -2.73 35.73
CA SER A 4 -3.03 -3.23 35.01
C SER A 4 -2.14 -2.04 34.71
N THR A 5 -1.04 -1.92 35.45
CA THR A 5 0.06 -1.01 35.13
C THR A 5 0.73 -1.53 33.85
N VAL A 6 0.51 -0.85 32.75
CA VAL A 6 1.34 -0.98 31.55
C VAL A 6 2.66 -0.30 31.91
N LEU A 7 3.73 -1.08 32.06
CA LEU A 7 5.09 -0.54 32.18
C LEU A 7 5.40 0.22 30.88
N GLU A 8 5.81 1.46 31.01
CA GLU A 8 6.30 2.24 29.85
C GLU A 8 7.58 1.60 29.31
N ILE A 9 7.84 1.75 28.02
CA ILE A 9 9.01 1.15 27.33
C ILE A 9 10.31 1.53 28.05
N ASP A 10 10.38 2.73 28.60
CA ASP A 10 11.53 3.25 29.34
C ASP A 10 11.78 2.49 30.65
N ASP A 11 10.74 2.05 31.34
CA ASP A 11 10.87 1.21 32.55
C ASP A 11 11.41 -0.19 32.22
N VAL A 12 10.98 -0.78 31.11
CA VAL A 12 11.47 -2.10 30.65
C VAL A 12 12.96 -2.00 30.25
N ILE A 13 13.35 -0.93 29.58
CA ILE A 13 14.75 -0.66 29.20
C ILE A 13 15.61 -0.46 30.45
N PHE A 14 15.11 0.28 31.45
CA PHE A 14 15.81 0.52 32.71
C PHE A 14 16.05 -0.77 33.51
N TYR A 15 15.04 -1.64 33.60
CA TYR A 15 15.17 -2.96 34.26
C TYR A 15 16.10 -3.90 33.49
N LEU A 16 16.04 -3.92 32.17
CA LEU A 16 16.98 -4.67 31.32
C LEU A 16 18.42 -4.21 31.51
N LEU A 17 18.66 -2.91 31.62
CA LEU A 17 19.99 -2.35 31.87
C LEU A 17 20.54 -2.74 33.26
N ILE A 18 19.69 -2.83 34.28
CA ILE A 18 20.08 -3.29 35.62
C ILE A 18 20.45 -4.76 35.60
N ILE A 19 19.67 -5.61 34.92
CA ILE A 19 19.91 -7.05 34.80
C ILE A 19 21.19 -7.33 34.01
N VAL A 20 21.42 -6.62 32.93
CA VAL A 20 22.62 -6.74 32.09
C VAL A 20 23.87 -6.29 32.86
N ARG A 21 23.76 -5.19 33.66
CA ARG A 21 24.84 -4.72 34.52
C ARG A 21 25.23 -5.74 35.61
N TRP A 22 24.26 -6.52 36.09
CA TRP A 22 24.51 -7.57 37.08
C TRP A 22 25.13 -8.84 36.47
N LEU A 23 24.78 -9.17 35.21
CA LEU A 23 25.21 -10.40 34.51
C LEU A 23 26.58 -10.32 33.83
N ILE A 24 27.02 -9.15 33.37
CA ILE A 24 28.19 -9.04 32.43
C ILE A 24 29.42 -8.37 33.05
N GLY A 25 29.32 -7.79 34.26
CA GLY A 25 30.44 -7.09 34.88
C GLY A 25 30.88 -5.81 34.19
N LYS A 26 31.58 -4.94 34.92
CA LYS A 26 31.87 -3.54 34.56
C LYS A 26 32.66 -3.27 33.26
N LYS A 27 33.25 -4.28 32.61
CA LYS A 27 34.18 -4.06 31.48
C LYS A 27 33.52 -3.94 30.09
N PHE A 28 32.30 -4.46 29.91
CA PHE A 28 31.62 -4.45 28.60
C PHE A 28 30.45 -3.45 28.50
N LEU A 29 30.09 -2.81 29.61
CA LEU A 29 28.97 -1.86 29.66
C LEU A 29 29.14 -0.64 28.71
N PRO A 30 30.31 -0.03 28.54
CA PRO A 30 30.47 1.12 27.64
C PRO A 30 30.24 0.78 26.17
N LEU A 31 30.69 -0.41 25.73
CA LEU A 31 30.55 -0.84 24.33
C LEU A 31 29.11 -1.22 24.00
N TYR A 32 28.42 -1.88 24.92
CA TYR A 32 27.01 -2.26 24.75
C TYR A 32 26.09 -1.04 24.79
N LEU A 33 26.35 -0.09 25.70
CA LEU A 33 25.63 1.20 25.75
C LEU A 33 25.88 2.03 24.49
N PHE A 34 27.12 2.02 23.97
CA PHE A 34 27.48 2.67 22.72
C PHE A 34 26.73 2.06 21.54
N LEU A 35 26.63 0.73 21.46
CA LEU A 35 25.89 0.02 20.40
C LEU A 35 24.38 0.29 20.48
N ILE A 36 23.78 0.28 21.69
CA ILE A 36 22.36 0.59 21.88
C ILE A 36 22.05 2.05 21.52
N LEU A 37 22.87 3.00 21.98
CA LEU A 37 22.70 4.41 21.69
C LEU A 37 22.87 4.73 20.20
N HIS A 38 23.68 3.94 19.46
CA HIS A 38 23.84 4.09 18.00
C HIS A 38 22.82 3.30 17.21
N SER A 39 22.06 2.40 17.84
CA SER A 39 20.99 1.63 17.18
C SER A 39 19.61 2.27 17.35
N MET A 40 19.45 3.27 18.21
CA MET A 40 18.19 4.03 18.27
C MET A 40 18.11 4.95 17.06
N PRO A 41 17.01 4.90 16.29
CA PRO A 41 16.81 5.86 15.22
C PRO A 41 16.76 7.26 15.84
N THR A 42 17.77 8.08 15.54
CA THR A 42 17.80 9.48 15.98
C THR A 42 16.62 10.19 15.34
N GLN A 43 15.67 10.67 16.17
CA GLN A 43 14.61 11.54 15.68
C GLN A 43 15.26 12.90 15.30
N HIS A 44 15.38 13.11 14.00
CA HIS A 44 15.86 14.39 13.49
C HIS A 44 14.87 15.52 13.79
N SER A 45 15.38 16.70 14.11
CA SER A 45 14.59 17.92 14.25
C SER A 45 13.89 18.30 12.94
N LYS A 46 12.92 19.19 13.00
CA LYS A 46 12.24 19.70 11.80
C LYS A 46 13.24 20.38 10.86
N GLU A 47 14.17 21.15 11.42
CA GLU A 47 15.21 21.87 10.70
C GLU A 47 16.15 20.91 9.97
N GLU A 48 16.57 19.83 10.63
CA GLU A 48 17.40 18.78 9.99
C GLU A 48 16.66 18.07 8.85
N LYS A 49 15.37 17.79 9.02
CA LYS A 49 14.54 17.20 7.96
C LYS A 49 14.40 18.14 6.77
N CYS A 50 14.15 19.43 7.01
CA CYS A 50 14.10 20.43 5.96
C CYS A 50 15.45 20.58 5.24
N ALA A 51 16.56 20.60 5.99
CA ALA A 51 17.89 20.66 5.40
C ALA A 51 18.23 19.39 4.57
N ALA A 52 17.79 18.22 5.01
CA ALA A 52 17.97 16.98 4.25
C ALA A 52 17.18 17.01 2.93
N PHE A 53 15.95 17.51 2.97
CA PHE A 53 15.14 17.68 1.76
C PHE A 53 15.75 18.72 0.81
N GLY A 54 16.25 19.86 1.33
CA GLY A 54 16.96 20.86 0.53
C GLY A 54 18.17 20.27 -0.18
N ARG A 55 19.03 19.52 0.54
CA ARG A 55 20.19 18.83 -0.09
C ARG A 55 19.75 17.85 -1.18
N PHE A 56 18.64 17.17 -1.01
CA PHE A 56 18.11 16.28 -2.05
C PHE A 56 17.72 17.05 -3.31
N LEU A 57 17.08 18.22 -3.17
CA LEU A 57 16.73 19.07 -4.31
C LEU A 57 18.00 19.60 -5.02
N ASP A 58 19.02 20.02 -4.27
CA ASP A 58 20.32 20.43 -4.83
C ASP A 58 20.96 19.30 -5.66
N VAL A 59 20.91 18.05 -5.17
CA VAL A 59 21.43 16.88 -5.90
C VAL A 59 20.63 16.63 -7.17
N LEU A 60 19.30 16.75 -7.13
CA LEU A 60 18.45 16.58 -8.31
C LEU A 60 18.74 17.64 -9.37
N ASP A 61 18.95 18.89 -8.96
CA ASP A 61 19.33 20.00 -9.85
C ASP A 61 20.65 19.72 -10.56
N GLU A 62 21.65 19.23 -9.81
CA GLU A 62 22.93 18.84 -10.38
C GLU A 62 22.80 17.66 -11.39
N LEU A 63 22.01 16.65 -11.05
CA LEU A 63 21.73 15.52 -11.94
C LEU A 63 21.05 16.02 -13.22
N ARG A 64 20.03 16.84 -13.08
CA ARG A 64 19.27 17.40 -14.20
C ARG A 64 20.15 18.23 -15.12
N LEU A 65 21.13 18.94 -14.57
CA LEU A 65 22.08 19.75 -15.32
C LEU A 65 23.20 18.92 -15.98
N LYS A 66 23.76 17.93 -15.28
CA LYS A 66 25.02 17.29 -15.64
C LYS A 66 24.86 15.86 -16.18
N CYS A 67 23.87 15.10 -15.71
CA CYS A 67 23.70 13.72 -16.14
C CYS A 67 22.98 13.64 -17.50
N PRO A 68 23.56 13.02 -18.51
CA PRO A 68 22.95 12.93 -19.84
C PRO A 68 21.65 12.14 -19.87
N TRP A 69 21.45 11.20 -18.94
CA TRP A 69 20.22 10.43 -18.83
C TRP A 69 19.11 11.25 -18.15
N ASP A 70 19.38 11.81 -16.98
CA ASP A 70 18.41 12.63 -16.24
C ASP A 70 17.91 13.81 -17.05
N ARG A 71 18.81 14.48 -17.76
CA ARG A 71 18.50 15.66 -18.59
C ARG A 71 17.51 15.38 -19.73
N LYS A 72 17.41 14.12 -20.18
CA LYS A 72 16.50 13.71 -21.26
C LYS A 72 15.11 13.30 -20.75
N GLN A 73 14.95 13.11 -19.45
CA GLN A 73 13.69 12.62 -18.92
C GLN A 73 12.56 13.64 -19.07
N THR A 74 11.38 13.12 -19.36
CA THR A 74 10.12 13.84 -19.45
C THR A 74 9.08 13.20 -18.53
N ASN A 75 7.95 13.86 -18.31
CA ASN A 75 6.84 13.27 -17.54
C ASN A 75 6.43 11.91 -18.10
N GLU A 76 6.38 11.81 -19.43
CA GLU A 76 5.97 10.59 -20.13
C GLU A 76 7.01 9.47 -19.96
N SER A 77 8.31 9.79 -20.06
CA SER A 77 9.36 8.77 -19.93
C SER A 77 9.47 8.21 -18.51
N LEU A 78 9.22 9.02 -17.49
CA LEU A 78 9.29 8.60 -16.08
C LEU A 78 8.02 7.89 -15.59
N ARG A 79 6.91 7.94 -16.33
CA ARG A 79 5.63 7.42 -15.87
C ARG A 79 5.68 5.92 -15.55
N ALA A 80 6.35 5.11 -16.37
CA ALA A 80 6.46 3.67 -16.15
C ALA A 80 7.24 3.37 -14.86
N ASN A 81 8.39 4.02 -14.68
CA ASN A 81 9.22 3.86 -13.49
C ASN A 81 8.47 4.31 -12.22
N THR A 82 7.69 5.40 -12.27
CA THR A 82 6.88 5.83 -11.12
C THR A 82 5.89 4.74 -10.68
N ILE A 83 5.29 4.01 -11.62
CA ILE A 83 4.39 2.89 -11.33
C ILE A 83 5.18 1.74 -10.70
N GLU A 84 6.35 1.41 -11.24
CA GLU A 84 7.26 0.39 -10.73
C GLU A 84 7.66 0.67 -9.28
N GLU A 85 8.23 1.84 -8.98
CA GLU A 85 8.61 2.23 -7.61
C GLU A 85 7.43 2.24 -6.64
N THR A 86 6.23 2.59 -7.12
CA THR A 86 5.02 2.53 -6.30
C THR A 86 4.67 1.08 -5.94
N TYR A 87 4.82 0.13 -6.86
CA TYR A 87 4.59 -1.29 -6.58
C TYR A 87 5.68 -1.89 -5.69
N GLU A 88 6.95 -1.52 -5.88
CA GLU A 88 8.05 -1.94 -5.00
C GLU A 88 7.83 -1.46 -3.56
N LEU A 89 7.38 -0.22 -3.39
CA LEU A 89 6.96 0.29 -2.08
C LEU A 89 5.79 -0.53 -1.49
N CYS A 90 4.78 -0.87 -2.28
CA CYS A 90 3.65 -1.70 -1.84
C CYS A 90 4.11 -3.11 -1.42
N GLU A 91 5.04 -3.71 -2.15
CA GLU A 91 5.64 -5.01 -1.82
C GLU A 91 6.41 -4.93 -0.50
N ALA A 92 7.29 -3.95 -0.33
CA ALA A 92 8.04 -3.72 0.90
C ALA A 92 7.14 -3.55 2.12
N ILE A 93 6.01 -2.82 1.98
CA ILE A 93 5.00 -2.65 3.02
C ILE A 93 4.32 -3.99 3.34
N THR A 94 3.95 -4.77 2.33
CA THR A 94 3.30 -6.08 2.50
C THR A 94 4.19 -7.07 3.25
N ASN A 95 5.51 -7.00 2.98
CA ASN A 95 6.53 -7.83 3.62
C ASN A 95 6.95 -7.32 5.01
N ASN A 96 6.45 -6.16 5.46
CA ASN A 96 6.87 -5.47 6.69
C ASN A 96 8.39 -5.26 6.77
N ASP A 97 9.04 -4.93 5.64
CA ASP A 97 10.47 -4.67 5.56
C ASP A 97 10.78 -3.16 5.67
N PRO A 98 11.15 -2.65 6.86
CA PRO A 98 11.39 -1.22 7.06
C PRO A 98 12.61 -0.70 6.30
N VAL A 99 13.55 -1.57 5.92
CA VAL A 99 14.75 -1.17 5.16
C VAL A 99 14.35 -0.91 3.71
N SER A 100 13.63 -1.83 3.10
CA SER A 100 13.09 -1.66 1.75
C SER A 100 12.05 -0.53 1.71
N ILE A 101 11.13 -0.44 2.69
CA ILE A 101 10.17 0.69 2.76
C ILE A 101 10.90 2.04 2.72
N LYS A 102 11.98 2.20 3.48
CA LYS A 102 12.75 3.45 3.48
C LYS A 102 13.39 3.73 2.12
N LYS A 103 13.90 2.70 1.44
CA LYS A 103 14.50 2.81 0.11
C LYS A 103 13.43 3.25 -0.90
N GLU A 104 12.33 2.51 -1.00
CA GLU A 104 11.31 2.77 -2.01
C GLU A 104 10.55 4.09 -1.76
N LEU A 105 10.44 4.53 -0.50
CA LEU A 105 9.97 5.90 -0.21
C LEU A 105 10.90 6.96 -0.82
N GLY A 106 12.22 6.71 -0.84
CA GLY A 106 13.19 7.59 -1.48
C GLY A 106 12.99 7.65 -2.99
N ASP A 107 12.76 6.49 -3.63
CA ASP A 107 12.60 6.38 -5.07
C ASP A 107 11.26 7.02 -5.53
N VAL A 108 10.16 6.81 -4.80
CA VAL A 108 8.90 7.54 -5.04
C VAL A 108 9.06 9.05 -4.83
N LEU A 109 9.79 9.48 -3.79
CA LEU A 109 10.08 10.90 -3.53
C LEU A 109 10.91 11.52 -4.67
N LEU A 110 11.88 10.78 -5.21
CA LEU A 110 12.67 11.20 -6.37
C LEU A 110 11.75 11.51 -7.56
N HIS A 111 10.81 10.65 -7.87
CA HIS A 111 9.86 10.86 -8.96
C HIS A 111 8.98 12.09 -8.74
N ILE A 112 8.50 12.30 -7.49
CA ILE A 112 7.70 13.49 -7.15
C ILE A 112 8.51 14.78 -7.42
N ALA A 113 9.74 14.84 -6.91
CA ALA A 113 10.60 16.01 -7.07
C ALA A 113 11.02 16.19 -8.55
N PHE A 114 11.23 15.09 -9.26
CA PHE A 114 11.59 15.13 -10.69
C PHE A 114 10.48 15.72 -11.55
N TYR A 115 9.21 15.34 -11.32
CA TYR A 115 8.07 15.95 -11.99
C TYR A 115 7.92 17.43 -11.65
N ALA A 116 8.18 17.80 -10.39
CA ALA A 116 8.16 19.20 -9.99
C ALA A 116 9.28 20.00 -10.70
N LYS A 117 10.48 19.42 -10.82
CA LYS A 117 11.60 20.03 -11.55
C LYS A 117 11.31 20.21 -13.04
N ILE A 118 10.69 19.23 -13.67
CA ILE A 118 10.24 19.36 -15.09
C ILE A 118 9.18 20.46 -15.23
N GLY A 119 8.30 20.63 -14.23
CA GLY A 119 7.32 21.70 -14.16
C GLY A 119 7.98 23.08 -14.05
N GLU A 120 8.98 23.21 -13.18
CA GLU A 120 9.78 24.42 -12.98
C GLU A 120 10.51 24.85 -14.28
N GLU A 121 11.15 23.91 -14.97
CA GLU A 121 11.82 24.17 -16.25
C GLU A 121 10.87 24.71 -17.33
N LYS A 122 9.58 24.37 -17.22
CA LYS A 122 8.52 24.84 -18.11
C LYS A 122 7.83 26.11 -17.62
N ASN A 123 8.25 26.66 -16.46
CA ASN A 123 7.62 27.79 -15.75
C ASN A 123 6.12 27.55 -15.47
N LEU A 124 5.75 26.34 -15.06
CA LEU A 124 4.37 25.96 -14.75
C LEU A 124 4.12 25.90 -13.23
N TYR A 125 4.97 25.22 -12.49
CA TYR A 125 4.95 25.04 -11.05
C TYR A 125 6.29 24.46 -10.58
N ASP A 126 6.58 24.57 -9.30
CA ASP A 126 7.74 23.94 -8.66
C ASP A 126 7.32 23.06 -7.47
N ILE A 127 8.29 22.57 -6.73
CA ILE A 127 8.03 21.69 -5.55
C ILE A 127 7.33 22.44 -4.42
N ALA A 128 7.54 23.77 -4.27
CA ALA A 128 6.86 24.55 -3.26
C ALA A 128 5.37 24.68 -3.59
N ASP A 129 5.02 24.95 -4.83
CA ASP A 129 3.62 24.96 -5.30
C ASP A 129 2.93 23.62 -5.04
N VAL A 130 3.61 22.50 -5.30
CA VAL A 130 3.09 21.16 -5.02
C VAL A 130 2.81 20.98 -3.53
N CYS A 131 3.71 21.40 -2.67
CA CYS A 131 3.55 21.33 -1.22
C CYS A 131 2.42 22.23 -0.73
N ASP A 132 2.34 23.47 -1.22
CA ASP A 132 1.34 24.44 -0.78
C ASP A 132 -0.08 23.99 -1.18
N VAL A 133 -0.29 23.55 -2.42
CA VAL A 133 -1.56 22.99 -2.86
C VAL A 133 -1.96 21.77 -2.02
N LEU A 134 -0.99 20.91 -1.66
CA LEU A 134 -1.26 19.77 -0.79
C LEU A 134 -1.65 20.23 0.62
N CYS A 135 -0.94 21.19 1.20
CA CYS A 135 -1.23 21.75 2.54
C CYS A 135 -2.61 22.38 2.58
N GLU A 136 -2.96 23.24 1.63
CA GLU A 136 -4.28 23.87 1.53
C GLU A 136 -5.39 22.82 1.45
N LYS A 137 -5.21 21.82 0.61
CA LYS A 137 -6.15 20.70 0.47
C LYS A 137 -6.31 19.92 1.78
N LEU A 138 -5.23 19.63 2.49
CA LEU A 138 -5.28 18.90 3.77
C LEU A 138 -5.96 19.74 4.86
N ILE A 139 -5.65 21.02 4.97
CA ILE A 139 -6.27 21.95 5.93
C ILE A 139 -7.77 22.05 5.67
N TYR A 140 -8.16 22.25 4.41
CA TYR A 140 -9.58 22.35 4.02
C TYR A 140 -10.36 21.07 4.33
N ARG A 141 -9.77 19.90 4.11
CA ARG A 141 -10.44 18.59 4.31
C ARG A 141 -10.43 18.10 5.74
N HIS A 142 -9.73 18.77 6.66
CA HIS A 142 -9.65 18.40 8.08
C HIS A 142 -10.13 19.53 8.99
N PRO A 143 -11.39 20.03 8.83
CA PRO A 143 -11.92 21.12 9.66
C PRO A 143 -12.07 20.74 11.14
N HIS A 144 -11.96 19.47 11.46
CA HIS A 144 -11.92 18.96 12.83
C HIS A 144 -10.54 19.05 13.49
N VAL A 145 -9.47 19.28 12.70
CA VAL A 145 -8.09 19.48 13.18
C VAL A 145 -7.71 20.96 13.10
N PHE A 146 -8.04 21.61 11.99
CA PHE A 146 -7.61 22.98 11.69
C PHE A 146 -8.74 24.03 11.84
N GLY A 147 -9.95 23.62 12.17
CA GLY A 147 -11.13 24.47 12.34
C GLY A 147 -11.90 24.12 13.62
N THR A 148 -13.23 24.33 13.57
CA THR A 148 -14.11 24.17 14.73
C THR A 148 -15.06 22.96 14.63
N ALA A 149 -15.00 22.19 13.55
CA ALA A 149 -15.86 21.02 13.37
C ALA A 149 -15.50 19.95 14.41
N GLN A 150 -16.53 19.31 14.97
CA GLN A 150 -16.30 18.19 15.90
C GLN A 150 -16.66 16.87 15.23
N VAL A 151 -15.80 15.89 15.36
CA VAL A 151 -16.01 14.51 14.92
C VAL A 151 -15.55 13.57 16.02
N SER A 152 -16.27 12.48 16.20
CA SER A 152 -16.00 11.51 17.27
C SER A 152 -15.56 10.15 16.75
N THR A 153 -15.70 9.89 15.45
CA THR A 153 -15.35 8.62 14.82
C THR A 153 -14.65 8.79 13.47
N SER A 154 -13.83 7.83 13.09
CA SER A 154 -13.18 7.79 11.76
C SER A 154 -14.19 7.75 10.62
N GLY A 155 -15.33 7.06 10.80
CA GLY A 155 -16.39 7.03 9.80
C GLY A 155 -17.01 8.40 9.52
N GLN A 156 -17.18 9.25 10.54
CA GLN A 156 -17.62 10.64 10.35
C GLN A 156 -16.58 11.47 9.59
N VAL A 157 -15.29 11.23 9.83
CA VAL A 157 -14.21 11.88 9.07
C VAL A 157 -14.30 11.51 7.60
N GLU A 158 -14.47 10.21 7.27
CA GLU A 158 -14.58 9.73 5.89
C GLU A 158 -15.77 10.32 5.15
N GLN A 159 -16.96 10.36 5.80
CA GLN A 159 -18.17 10.97 5.22
C GLN A 159 -18.00 12.47 4.97
N ASN A 160 -17.45 13.20 5.95
CA ASN A 160 -17.18 14.63 5.81
C ASN A 160 -16.16 14.90 4.69
N TRP A 161 -15.14 14.07 4.57
CA TRP A 161 -14.13 14.18 3.53
C TRP A 161 -14.73 14.09 2.11
N GLU A 162 -15.58 13.11 1.84
CA GLU A 162 -16.21 12.99 0.51
C GLU A 162 -17.20 14.15 0.26
N ALA A 163 -17.94 14.59 1.27
CA ALA A 163 -18.81 15.76 1.16
C ALA A 163 -18.03 17.06 0.86
N LEU A 164 -16.85 17.23 1.46
CA LEU A 164 -15.97 18.37 1.21
C LEU A 164 -15.37 18.33 -0.19
N LYS A 165 -14.98 17.16 -0.68
CA LYS A 165 -14.47 17.00 -2.07
C LYS A 165 -15.49 17.41 -3.13
N LEU A 166 -16.77 17.19 -2.89
CA LEU A 166 -17.84 17.62 -3.82
C LEU A 166 -18.02 19.15 -3.83
N LYS A 167 -17.66 19.83 -2.72
CA LYS A 167 -17.78 21.27 -2.57
C LYS A 167 -16.53 22.05 -2.99
N GLU A 168 -15.42 21.37 -3.22
CA GLU A 168 -14.18 22.02 -3.65
C GLU A 168 -14.35 22.75 -4.99
N LYS A 169 -13.72 23.92 -5.09
CA LYS A 169 -13.70 24.71 -6.32
C LYS A 169 -12.99 23.91 -7.42
N GLY A 170 -13.72 23.49 -8.44
CA GLY A 170 -13.22 22.53 -9.44
C GLY A 170 -13.40 21.06 -9.06
N GLY A 171 -14.17 20.77 -7.99
CA GLY A 171 -14.48 19.41 -7.53
C GLY A 171 -15.27 18.58 -8.55
N ASN A 172 -15.40 17.32 -8.27
CA ASN A 172 -16.07 16.35 -9.14
C ASN A 172 -17.53 16.69 -9.35
N LYS A 173 -17.97 16.74 -10.61
CA LYS A 173 -19.37 17.05 -10.97
C LYS A 173 -20.35 15.91 -10.61
N THR A 174 -19.85 14.67 -10.49
CA THR A 174 -20.64 13.49 -10.09
C THR A 174 -19.84 12.67 -9.07
N VAL A 175 -20.54 11.80 -8.35
CA VAL A 175 -19.93 10.94 -7.32
C VAL A 175 -18.74 10.14 -7.85
N LEU A 176 -18.87 9.58 -9.04
CA LEU A 176 -17.87 8.71 -9.65
C LEU A 176 -16.83 9.43 -10.53
N ALA A 177 -17.04 10.72 -10.85
CA ALA A 177 -16.14 11.46 -11.75
C ALA A 177 -14.68 11.55 -11.25
N GLY A 178 -14.45 11.39 -9.94
CA GLY A 178 -13.10 11.39 -9.36
C GLY A 178 -12.44 10.02 -9.27
N VAL A 179 -12.96 8.99 -9.96
CA VAL A 179 -12.29 7.69 -10.08
C VAL A 179 -11.34 7.73 -11.29
N PRO A 180 -10.02 7.62 -11.10
CA PRO A 180 -9.08 7.67 -12.23
C PRO A 180 -9.32 6.50 -13.20
N THR A 181 -9.37 6.80 -14.48
CA THR A 181 -9.60 5.79 -15.53
C THR A 181 -8.44 4.79 -15.65
N ALA A 182 -7.24 5.23 -15.32
CA ALA A 182 -6.01 4.43 -15.42
C ALA A 182 -5.75 3.48 -14.22
N LEU A 183 -6.62 3.47 -13.21
CA LEU A 183 -6.46 2.53 -12.10
C LEU A 183 -6.58 1.07 -12.57
N PRO A 184 -5.77 0.14 -12.01
CA PRO A 184 -5.99 -1.30 -12.14
C PRO A 184 -7.44 -1.66 -11.77
N ALA A 185 -8.00 -2.65 -12.46
CA ALA A 185 -9.44 -2.94 -12.40
C ALA A 185 -9.93 -3.25 -10.98
N LEU A 186 -9.16 -4.02 -10.21
CA LEU A 186 -9.53 -4.41 -8.85
C LEU A 186 -9.57 -3.18 -7.91
N ILE A 187 -8.54 -2.35 -7.94
CA ILE A 187 -8.47 -1.10 -7.16
C ILE A 187 -9.58 -0.13 -7.59
N LYS A 188 -9.84 -0.06 -8.90
CA LYS A 188 -10.92 0.76 -9.46
C LYS A 188 -12.29 0.34 -8.95
N ALA A 189 -12.59 -0.96 -8.95
CA ALA A 189 -13.84 -1.50 -8.43
C ALA A 189 -14.04 -1.17 -6.95
N CYS A 190 -13.02 -1.37 -6.11
CA CYS A 190 -13.06 -0.94 -4.71
C CYS A 190 -13.41 0.54 -4.58
N ARG A 191 -12.74 1.39 -5.37
CA ARG A 191 -12.93 2.84 -5.30
C ARG A 191 -14.31 3.28 -5.77
N ILE A 192 -14.87 2.63 -6.78
CA ILE A 192 -16.24 2.87 -7.24
C ILE A 192 -17.24 2.54 -6.12
N GLN A 193 -17.10 1.35 -5.51
CA GLN A 193 -18.00 0.88 -4.45
C GLN A 193 -17.93 1.74 -3.19
N GLU A 194 -16.72 2.16 -2.77
CA GLU A 194 -16.56 3.10 -1.64
C GLU A 194 -17.29 4.42 -1.90
N LYS A 195 -17.17 4.97 -3.10
CA LYS A 195 -17.84 6.22 -3.47
C LYS A 195 -19.36 6.07 -3.51
N ALA A 196 -19.87 4.96 -4.04
CA ALA A 196 -21.29 4.65 -4.06
C ALA A 196 -21.85 4.52 -2.63
N ARG A 197 -21.14 3.79 -1.75
CA ARG A 197 -21.46 3.68 -0.33
C ARG A 197 -21.61 5.05 0.35
N ASN A 198 -20.68 5.97 0.07
CA ASN A 198 -20.64 7.28 0.75
C ASN A 198 -21.85 8.18 0.42
N VAL A 199 -22.64 7.84 -0.60
CA VAL A 199 -23.92 8.50 -0.93
C VAL A 199 -25.13 7.64 -0.60
N GLY A 200 -24.94 6.56 0.18
CA GLY A 200 -26.04 5.71 0.66
C GLY A 200 -26.39 4.53 -0.25
N PHE A 201 -25.63 4.29 -1.32
CA PHE A 201 -25.82 3.11 -2.15
C PHE A 201 -24.97 1.95 -1.61
N ASP A 202 -25.49 1.27 -0.57
CA ASP A 202 -24.84 0.15 0.11
C ASP A 202 -25.85 -0.79 0.76
N TRP A 203 -25.42 -2.00 1.12
CA TRP A 203 -26.21 -2.96 1.89
C TRP A 203 -26.31 -2.51 3.37
N GLU A 204 -27.52 -2.60 3.94
CA GLU A 204 -27.72 -2.36 5.37
C GLU A 204 -27.15 -3.50 6.21
N VAL A 205 -27.32 -4.73 5.75
CA VAL A 205 -26.80 -5.96 6.38
C VAL A 205 -25.71 -6.55 5.49
N ARG A 206 -24.49 -6.65 6.02
CA ARG A 206 -23.33 -7.09 5.23
C ARG A 206 -23.45 -8.52 4.71
N GLU A 207 -24.18 -9.36 5.43
CA GLU A 207 -24.40 -10.77 5.10
C GLU A 207 -25.20 -10.94 3.80
N ASP A 208 -26.07 -9.97 3.47
CA ASP A 208 -26.91 -10.01 2.28
C ASP A 208 -26.10 -9.93 0.97
N VAL A 209 -24.89 -9.41 1.02
CA VAL A 209 -23.99 -9.40 -0.15
C VAL A 209 -23.74 -10.79 -0.72
N TRP A 210 -23.79 -11.83 0.11
CA TRP A 210 -23.57 -13.20 -0.34
C TRP A 210 -24.73 -13.75 -1.19
N GLU A 211 -25.93 -13.17 -1.08
CA GLU A 211 -27.03 -13.50 -1.99
C GLU A 211 -26.69 -13.04 -3.40
N LYS A 212 -26.19 -11.77 -3.52
CA LYS A 212 -25.76 -11.25 -4.81
C LYS A 212 -24.57 -12.03 -5.39
N VAL A 213 -23.59 -12.40 -4.56
CA VAL A 213 -22.47 -13.25 -5.04
C VAL A 213 -22.98 -14.58 -5.60
N ARG A 214 -23.97 -15.23 -4.97
CA ARG A 214 -24.55 -16.49 -5.47
C ARG A 214 -25.35 -16.29 -6.77
N GLU A 215 -26.04 -15.16 -6.89
CA GLU A 215 -26.73 -14.77 -8.12
C GLU A 215 -25.71 -14.65 -9.26
N GLU A 216 -24.64 -13.88 -9.11
CA GLU A 216 -23.59 -13.71 -10.12
C GLU A 216 -22.85 -15.02 -10.48
N ILE A 217 -22.66 -15.92 -9.50
CA ILE A 217 -22.15 -17.26 -9.79
C ILE A 217 -23.11 -18.02 -10.71
N ALA A 218 -24.41 -17.98 -10.43
CA ALA A 218 -25.41 -18.70 -11.23
C ALA A 218 -25.54 -18.12 -12.66
N GLU A 219 -25.47 -16.80 -12.80
CA GLU A 219 -25.47 -16.09 -14.08
C GLU A 219 -24.24 -16.46 -14.90
N PHE A 220 -23.04 -16.41 -14.31
CA PHE A 220 -21.83 -16.88 -14.96
C PHE A 220 -21.88 -18.36 -15.35
N GLU A 221 -22.38 -19.25 -14.48
CA GLU A 221 -22.53 -20.69 -14.80
C GLU A 221 -23.49 -20.92 -15.95
N ALA A 222 -24.54 -20.12 -16.09
CA ALA A 222 -25.48 -20.17 -17.21
C ALA A 222 -24.79 -19.67 -18.51
N ALA A 223 -24.15 -18.52 -18.47
CA ALA A 223 -23.42 -17.95 -19.60
C ALA A 223 -22.27 -18.83 -20.07
N ALA A 224 -21.61 -19.54 -19.16
CA ALA A 224 -20.55 -20.49 -19.51
C ALA A 224 -21.00 -21.68 -20.35
N LYS A 225 -22.30 -22.01 -20.33
CA LYS A 225 -22.86 -23.13 -21.07
C LYS A 225 -23.33 -22.75 -22.49
N ASP A 226 -24.03 -21.62 -22.60
CA ASP A 226 -24.83 -21.33 -23.78
C ASP A 226 -24.57 -19.96 -24.43
N SER A 227 -23.75 -19.08 -23.81
CA SER A 227 -23.53 -17.71 -24.27
C SER A 227 -22.24 -17.52 -25.09
N ASP A 228 -22.18 -16.42 -25.82
CA ASP A 228 -20.97 -16.02 -26.53
C ASP A 228 -19.82 -15.57 -25.57
N GLU A 229 -18.65 -15.30 -26.15
CA GLU A 229 -17.46 -14.92 -25.37
C GLU A 229 -17.66 -13.60 -24.62
N GLY A 230 -18.34 -12.63 -25.25
CA GLY A 230 -18.56 -11.30 -24.66
C GLY A 230 -19.49 -11.35 -23.46
N GLU A 231 -20.55 -12.15 -23.51
CA GLU A 231 -21.48 -12.35 -22.40
C GLU A 231 -20.81 -13.09 -21.24
N ARG A 232 -20.02 -14.15 -21.52
CA ARG A 232 -19.22 -14.83 -20.50
C ARG A 232 -18.22 -13.90 -19.80
N GLU A 233 -17.57 -13.02 -20.55
CA GLU A 233 -16.63 -12.03 -19.98
C GLU A 233 -17.37 -11.03 -19.10
N ALA A 234 -18.57 -10.58 -19.50
CA ALA A 234 -19.39 -9.66 -18.73
C ALA A 234 -19.81 -10.28 -17.39
N GLU A 235 -20.42 -11.46 -17.40
CA GLU A 235 -20.86 -12.14 -16.18
C GLU A 235 -19.70 -12.49 -15.23
N PHE A 236 -18.54 -12.86 -15.77
CA PHE A 236 -17.36 -13.05 -14.95
C PHE A 236 -16.88 -11.75 -14.31
N GLY A 237 -17.01 -10.61 -15.02
CA GLY A 237 -16.75 -9.28 -14.51
C GLY A 237 -17.67 -8.91 -13.35
N ASP A 238 -18.97 -9.20 -13.45
CA ASP A 238 -19.96 -8.92 -12.42
C ASP A 238 -19.76 -9.80 -11.19
N LEU A 239 -19.41 -11.09 -11.38
CA LEU A 239 -18.98 -11.95 -10.28
C LEU A 239 -17.77 -11.41 -9.54
N LEU A 240 -16.71 -10.97 -10.24
CA LEU A 240 -15.55 -10.34 -9.60
C LEU A 240 -15.92 -9.06 -8.84
N PHE A 241 -16.80 -8.23 -9.42
CA PHE A 241 -17.25 -6.99 -8.80
C PHE A 241 -18.06 -7.27 -7.52
N SER A 242 -18.91 -8.30 -7.51
CA SER A 242 -19.68 -8.72 -6.33
C SER A 242 -18.78 -9.26 -5.21
N LEU A 243 -17.74 -10.05 -5.55
CA LEU A 243 -16.73 -10.55 -4.61
C LEU A 243 -15.91 -9.41 -3.98
N ILE A 244 -15.53 -8.41 -4.77
CA ILE A 244 -14.84 -7.21 -4.27
C ILE A 244 -15.73 -6.46 -3.28
N ASN A 245 -17.04 -6.36 -3.56
CA ASN A 245 -17.99 -5.73 -2.66
C ASN A 245 -18.14 -6.51 -1.34
N ALA A 246 -18.21 -7.83 -1.40
CA ALA A 246 -18.19 -8.66 -0.21
C ALA A 246 -16.92 -8.41 0.62
N ALA A 247 -15.74 -8.42 0.00
CA ALA A 247 -14.48 -8.12 0.68
C ALA A 247 -14.54 -6.76 1.40
N ARG A 248 -15.02 -5.72 0.74
CA ARG A 248 -15.19 -4.37 1.30
C ARG A 248 -16.09 -4.37 2.56
N LEU A 249 -17.24 -5.04 2.50
CA LEU A 249 -18.18 -5.12 3.63
C LEU A 249 -17.57 -5.86 4.84
N TYR A 250 -16.69 -6.83 4.60
CA TYR A 250 -15.92 -7.50 5.63
C TYR A 250 -14.61 -6.77 6.00
N LYS A 251 -14.39 -5.53 5.50
CA LYS A 251 -13.19 -4.72 5.75
C LYS A 251 -11.89 -5.41 5.29
N ILE A 252 -11.98 -6.21 4.26
CA ILE A 252 -10.85 -6.86 3.61
C ILE A 252 -10.46 -6.00 2.40
N ASN A 253 -9.18 -5.67 2.28
CA ASN A 253 -8.65 -5.10 1.04
C ASN A 253 -8.42 -6.26 0.05
N PRO A 254 -9.17 -6.35 -1.07
CA PRO A 254 -9.09 -7.48 -1.98
C PRO A 254 -7.77 -7.54 -2.77
N GLU A 255 -7.14 -6.38 -3.06
CA GLU A 255 -5.82 -6.31 -3.70
C GLU A 255 -4.77 -6.96 -2.80
N ASN A 256 -4.67 -6.52 -1.54
CA ASN A 256 -3.74 -7.08 -0.57
C ASN A 256 -4.03 -8.57 -0.27
N ALA A 257 -5.29 -8.97 -0.27
CA ALA A 257 -5.67 -10.35 -0.02
C ALA A 257 -5.25 -11.27 -1.17
N LEU A 258 -5.45 -10.81 -2.41
CA LEU A 258 -5.04 -11.54 -3.62
C LEU A 258 -3.52 -11.60 -3.71
N GLU A 259 -2.81 -10.49 -3.46
CA GLU A 259 -1.35 -10.46 -3.48
C GLU A 259 -0.73 -11.41 -2.46
N ARG A 260 -1.25 -11.47 -1.23
CA ARG A 260 -0.80 -12.47 -0.24
C ARG A 260 -1.01 -13.90 -0.74
N THR A 261 -2.06 -14.14 -1.50
CA THR A 261 -2.33 -15.46 -2.09
C THR A 261 -1.36 -15.76 -3.24
N ASN A 262 -1.05 -14.76 -4.08
CA ASN A 262 -0.02 -14.87 -5.12
C ASN A 262 1.34 -15.24 -4.51
N GLN A 263 1.77 -14.50 -3.49
CA GLN A 263 3.04 -14.76 -2.79
C GLN A 263 3.07 -16.16 -2.14
N LYS A 264 1.96 -16.58 -1.54
CA LYS A 264 1.82 -17.92 -1.00
C LYS A 264 1.93 -18.98 -2.10
N PHE A 265 1.27 -18.78 -3.24
CA PHE A 265 1.35 -19.69 -4.38
C PHE A 265 2.78 -19.79 -4.91
N ILE A 266 3.45 -18.65 -5.11
CA ILE A 266 4.84 -18.59 -5.59
C ILE A 266 5.77 -19.36 -4.65
N ARG A 267 5.69 -19.13 -3.33
CA ARG A 267 6.54 -19.84 -2.36
C ARG A 267 6.34 -21.36 -2.42
N ARG A 268 5.09 -21.81 -2.49
CA ARG A 268 4.78 -23.25 -2.56
C ARG A 268 5.22 -23.86 -3.88
N PHE A 269 5.02 -23.16 -4.97
CA PHE A 269 5.43 -23.64 -6.29
C PHE A 269 6.94 -23.72 -6.42
N ASN A 270 7.68 -22.74 -5.89
CA ASN A 270 9.14 -22.78 -5.80
C ASN A 270 9.63 -24.01 -5.00
N TYR A 271 8.90 -24.38 -3.93
CA TYR A 271 9.20 -25.63 -3.20
C TYR A 271 8.98 -26.87 -4.09
N VAL A 272 7.86 -26.95 -4.79
CA VAL A 272 7.56 -28.05 -5.73
C VAL A 272 8.67 -28.17 -6.77
N GLU A 273 9.10 -27.05 -7.34
CA GLU A 273 10.17 -26.99 -8.34
C GLU A 273 11.52 -27.47 -7.78
N ALA A 274 11.88 -26.99 -6.58
CA ALA A 274 13.10 -27.40 -5.90
C ALA A 274 13.10 -28.90 -5.56
N ALA A 275 12.01 -29.41 -5.00
CA ALA A 275 11.87 -30.80 -4.61
C ALA A 275 11.88 -31.75 -5.83
N ALA A 276 11.25 -31.35 -6.94
CA ALA A 276 11.31 -32.10 -8.19
C ALA A 276 12.76 -32.17 -8.72
N LYS A 277 13.48 -31.03 -8.68
CA LYS A 277 14.88 -30.97 -9.10
C LYS A 277 15.80 -31.83 -8.22
N GLU A 278 15.60 -31.85 -6.91
CA GLU A 278 16.34 -32.72 -5.98
C GLU A 278 16.11 -34.22 -6.29
N GLN A 279 14.91 -34.58 -6.74
CA GLN A 279 14.56 -35.93 -7.20
C GLN A 279 15.09 -36.24 -8.62
N GLY A 280 15.78 -35.30 -9.26
CA GLY A 280 16.26 -35.45 -10.64
C GLY A 280 15.17 -35.50 -11.69
N ARG A 281 13.96 -34.99 -11.37
CA ARG A 281 12.77 -35.00 -12.22
C ARG A 281 12.49 -33.63 -12.83
N ASN A 282 11.93 -33.62 -14.04
CA ASN A 282 11.45 -32.43 -14.68
C ASN A 282 9.93 -32.28 -14.39
N LEU A 283 9.48 -31.09 -13.99
CA LEU A 283 8.04 -30.84 -13.73
C LEU A 283 7.14 -31.22 -14.91
N LYS A 284 7.61 -31.06 -16.16
CA LYS A 284 6.83 -31.43 -17.36
C LYS A 284 6.58 -32.95 -17.51
N GLU A 285 7.36 -33.75 -16.80
CA GLU A 285 7.27 -35.21 -16.82
C GLU A 285 6.52 -35.76 -15.60
N MET A 286 6.14 -34.87 -14.67
CA MET A 286 5.34 -35.21 -13.49
C MET A 286 3.87 -35.13 -13.77
N THR A 287 3.11 -36.02 -13.16
CA THR A 287 1.64 -35.92 -13.13
C THR A 287 1.19 -34.83 -12.16
N LEU A 288 -0.06 -34.38 -12.31
CA LEU A 288 -0.65 -33.41 -11.39
C LEU A 288 -0.66 -33.95 -9.94
N ASP A 289 -1.01 -35.22 -9.75
CA ASP A 289 -1.06 -35.88 -8.43
C ASP A 289 0.33 -35.89 -7.75
N GLU A 290 1.39 -36.13 -8.51
CA GLU A 290 2.76 -36.07 -7.97
C GLU A 290 3.17 -34.67 -7.56
N MET A 291 2.78 -33.66 -8.35
CA MET A 291 3.01 -32.25 -8.01
C MET A 291 2.16 -31.80 -6.81
N ASP A 292 0.90 -32.25 -6.73
CA ASP A 292 0.02 -31.97 -5.59
C ASP A 292 0.57 -32.57 -4.28
N HIS A 293 1.22 -33.73 -4.35
CA HIS A 293 1.86 -34.30 -3.18
C HIS A 293 2.98 -33.39 -2.63
N LEU A 294 3.84 -32.88 -3.52
CA LEU A 294 4.87 -31.91 -3.15
C LEU A 294 4.26 -30.56 -2.67
N TRP A 295 3.13 -30.18 -3.23
CA TRP A 295 2.39 -28.99 -2.80
C TRP A 295 1.83 -29.14 -1.38
N ASP A 296 1.33 -30.33 -1.04
CA ASP A 296 0.86 -30.61 0.32
C ASP A 296 2.01 -30.65 1.32
N GLU A 297 3.17 -31.21 0.94
CA GLU A 297 4.40 -31.09 1.74
C GLU A 297 4.78 -29.62 2.02
N ALA A 298 4.64 -28.74 1.01
CA ALA A 298 4.90 -27.31 1.18
C ALA A 298 3.95 -26.67 2.20
N LYS A 299 2.66 -27.06 2.20
CA LYS A 299 1.67 -26.63 3.22
C LYS A 299 2.05 -27.08 4.62
N GLU A 300 2.46 -28.36 4.79
CA GLU A 300 2.88 -28.92 6.07
C GLU A 300 4.12 -28.20 6.63
N LYS A 301 5.00 -27.71 5.76
CA LYS A 301 6.16 -26.88 6.12
C LYS A 301 5.83 -25.42 6.43
N GLY A 302 4.56 -25.04 6.31
CA GLY A 302 4.08 -23.69 6.63
C GLY A 302 4.37 -22.64 5.54
N LEU A 303 4.66 -23.07 4.29
CA LEU A 303 4.91 -22.17 3.15
C LEU A 303 3.62 -21.59 2.57
#